data_c9715f80ff485acc43d525a7153e417a
#
_entry.id   c9715f80ff485acc43d525a7153e417a
#
_cell.length_a   1.000
_cell.length_b   1.000
_cell.length_c   1.000
_cell.angle_alpha   90.00
_cell.angle_beta   90.00
_cell.angle_gamma   90.00
#
_symmetry.space_group_name_H-M   'P 1'
#
loop_
_entity.id
_entity.type
_entity.pdbx_description
1 polymer ?
#
loop_
_entity_poly.entity_id
_entity_poly.type
_entity_poly.pdbx_seq_one_letter_code
_entity_poly.pdbx_strand_id
1 'polypeptide(L)'
;MSIQFNRETGIGKVLLNWWEGLEDDRASRAILRRATSVTAVALTPPYQRLYRRLRGAGWADETRSYHNDRLAAAIGLLSHVKQNDERALAKTMSQCEGAGDRPCVSELRFRRLLESPDLDALFIGLRRVLPLMNHGVNVLGLANDLVHWGDDVKKRWAYSYEWPEKPKN
;
A
#
# COMPACT_ATOMS: atom_id res chain seq x y z
N MET A 1 -2.89 -17.90 13.01
CA MET A 1 -2.67 -16.50 13.38
C MET A 1 -2.64 -15.62 12.14
N SER A 2 -3.32 -14.49 12.20
CA SER A 2 -3.33 -13.52 11.12
C SER A 2 -1.99 -12.80 11.03
N ILE A 3 -1.46 -12.65 9.82
CA ILE A 3 -0.25 -11.86 9.56
C ILE A 3 -0.60 -10.39 9.77
N GLN A 4 0.12 -9.70 10.66
CA GLN A 4 -0.12 -8.30 10.96
C GLN A 4 1.17 -7.50 10.97
N PHE A 5 1.19 -6.43 10.18
CA PHE A 5 2.24 -5.42 10.25
C PHE A 5 1.81 -4.34 11.24
N ASN A 6 2.42 -4.34 12.41
CA ASN A 6 2.22 -3.26 13.38
C ASN A 6 3.55 -2.93 14.07
N ARG A 7 3.56 -1.90 14.91
CA ARG A 7 4.79 -1.42 15.53
C ARG A 7 5.38 -2.40 16.56
N GLU A 8 4.61 -3.41 16.95
CA GLU A 8 5.02 -4.39 17.96
C GLU A 8 5.45 -5.73 17.34
N THR A 9 4.97 -6.05 16.14
CA THR A 9 5.37 -7.30 15.47
C THR A 9 6.76 -7.19 14.87
N GLY A 10 7.46 -8.32 14.79
CA GLY A 10 8.78 -8.38 14.16
C GLY A 10 8.74 -7.92 12.71
N ILE A 11 7.75 -8.42 11.93
CA ILE A 11 7.61 -8.05 10.52
C ILE A 11 7.24 -6.58 10.36
N GLY A 12 6.43 -6.03 11.25
CA GLY A 12 6.08 -4.61 11.22
C GLY A 12 7.27 -3.70 11.47
N LYS A 13 8.10 -4.04 12.45
CA LYS A 13 9.33 -3.31 12.76
C LYS A 13 10.32 -3.35 11.60
N VAL A 14 10.51 -4.52 10.98
CA VAL A 14 11.40 -4.68 9.83
C VAL A 14 10.90 -3.84 8.66
N LEU A 15 9.61 -3.90 8.37
CA LEU A 15 9.02 -3.16 7.25
C LEU A 15 9.16 -1.65 7.45
N LEU A 16 8.80 -1.14 8.61
CA LEU A 16 8.85 0.29 8.91
C LEU A 16 10.29 0.81 8.86
N ASN A 17 11.21 0.07 9.45
CA ASN A 17 12.64 0.39 9.46
C ASN A 17 13.21 0.43 8.04
N TRP A 18 12.84 -0.57 7.23
CA TRP A 18 13.23 -0.62 5.82
C TRP A 18 12.71 0.60 5.05
N TRP A 19 11.42 0.92 5.23
CA TRP A 19 10.81 2.06 4.54
C TRP A 19 11.49 3.38 4.93
N GLU A 20 11.73 3.60 6.22
CA GLU A 20 12.45 4.79 6.70
C GLU A 20 13.85 4.87 6.09
N GLY A 21 14.52 3.74 5.95
CA GLY A 21 15.87 3.65 5.36
C GLY A 21 15.94 3.96 3.88
N LEU A 22 14.81 3.92 3.16
CA LEU A 22 14.78 4.24 1.72
C LEU A 22 15.15 5.69 1.43
N GLU A 23 14.99 6.58 2.39
CA GLU A 23 15.39 7.98 2.23
C GLU A 23 16.89 8.10 1.94
N ASP A 24 17.70 7.24 2.56
CA ASP A 24 19.15 7.20 2.38
C ASP A 24 19.60 6.16 1.35
N ASP A 25 18.71 5.28 0.90
CA ASP A 25 18.99 4.24 -0.11
C ASP A 25 18.25 4.56 -1.42
N ARG A 26 18.71 5.60 -2.08
CA ARG A 26 18.09 6.08 -3.33
C ARG A 26 18.16 5.06 -4.46
N ALA A 27 19.20 4.26 -4.50
CA ALA A 27 19.38 3.24 -5.54
C ALA A 27 18.30 2.17 -5.46
N SER A 28 18.06 1.60 -4.27
CA SER A 28 17.00 0.63 -4.05
C SER A 28 15.61 1.22 -4.33
N ARG A 29 15.38 2.43 -3.86
CA ARG A 29 14.13 3.14 -4.11
C ARG A 29 13.86 3.31 -5.61
N ALA A 30 14.87 3.74 -6.38
CA ALA A 30 14.74 3.94 -7.82
C ALA A 30 14.43 2.63 -8.55
N ILE A 31 15.09 1.54 -8.17
CA ILE A 31 14.84 0.22 -8.76
C ILE A 31 13.39 -0.20 -8.54
N LEU A 32 12.90 -0.09 -7.31
CA LEU A 32 11.53 -0.45 -6.97
C LEU A 32 10.51 0.43 -7.67
N ARG A 33 10.77 1.73 -7.78
CA ARG A 33 9.87 2.68 -8.45
C ARG A 33 9.72 2.41 -9.94
N ARG A 34 10.76 1.88 -10.58
CA ARG A 34 10.71 1.55 -12.02
C ARG A 34 9.93 0.28 -12.31
N ALA A 35 9.70 -0.56 -11.30
CA ALA A 35 8.96 -1.80 -11.48
C ALA A 35 7.48 -1.48 -11.71
N THR A 36 6.96 -1.88 -12.87
CA THR A 36 5.60 -1.53 -13.32
C THR A 36 4.59 -2.66 -13.17
N SER A 37 5.01 -3.79 -12.61
CA SER A 37 4.13 -4.91 -12.30
C SER A 37 4.56 -5.57 -11.01
N VAL A 38 3.66 -6.35 -10.43
CA VAL A 38 3.95 -7.10 -9.19
C VAL A 38 5.12 -8.06 -9.40
N THR A 39 5.12 -8.78 -10.52
CA THR A 39 6.24 -9.68 -10.87
C THR A 39 7.54 -8.90 -11.01
N ALA A 40 7.51 -7.73 -11.65
CA ALA A 40 8.71 -6.92 -11.81
C ALA A 40 9.29 -6.50 -10.44
N VAL A 41 8.44 -6.16 -9.48
CA VAL A 41 8.88 -5.87 -8.10
C VAL A 41 9.56 -7.09 -7.48
N ALA A 42 8.90 -8.25 -7.56
CA ALA A 42 9.40 -9.49 -6.97
C ALA A 42 10.77 -9.90 -7.50
N LEU A 43 11.08 -9.57 -8.74
CA LEU A 43 12.34 -9.92 -9.39
C LEU A 43 13.48 -8.94 -9.06
N THR A 44 13.21 -7.89 -8.27
CA THR A 44 14.25 -6.93 -7.91
C THR A 44 15.11 -7.41 -6.73
N PRO A 45 16.43 -7.11 -6.74
CA PRO A 45 17.27 -7.42 -5.58
C PRO A 45 16.83 -6.73 -4.29
N PRO A 46 16.42 -5.43 -4.29
CA PRO A 46 15.94 -4.80 -3.05
C PRO A 46 14.75 -5.52 -2.42
N TYR A 47 13.79 -5.95 -3.22
CA TYR A 47 12.66 -6.72 -2.71
C TYR A 47 13.10 -8.05 -2.09
N GLN A 48 13.95 -8.79 -2.78
CA GLN A 48 14.41 -10.11 -2.32
C GLN A 48 15.24 -10.01 -1.03
N ARG A 49 16.01 -8.94 -0.86
CA ARG A 49 16.75 -8.70 0.38
C ARG A 49 15.80 -8.41 1.55
N LEU A 50 14.80 -7.58 1.31
CA LEU A 50 13.77 -7.28 2.30
C LEU A 50 12.95 -8.54 2.65
N TYR A 51 12.55 -9.30 1.64
CA TYR A 51 11.82 -10.54 1.82
C TYR A 51 12.55 -11.50 2.77
N ARG A 52 13.86 -11.66 2.57
CA ARG A 52 14.69 -12.50 3.43
C ARG A 52 14.71 -11.99 4.89
N ARG A 53 14.78 -10.68 5.07
CA ARG A 53 14.72 -10.06 6.40
C ARG A 53 13.35 -10.28 7.06
N LEU A 54 12.28 -10.14 6.29
CA LEU A 54 10.92 -10.38 6.79
C LEU A 54 10.73 -11.84 7.20
N ARG A 55 11.26 -12.77 6.45
CA ARG A 55 11.23 -14.20 6.82
C ARG A 55 11.93 -14.43 8.15
N GLY A 56 13.07 -13.82 8.36
CA GLY A 56 13.78 -13.89 9.64
C GLY A 56 13.01 -13.28 10.81
N ALA A 57 12.04 -12.40 10.52
CA ALA A 57 11.23 -11.72 11.52
C ALA A 57 9.83 -12.32 11.70
N GLY A 58 9.52 -13.42 11.01
CA GLY A 58 8.25 -14.13 11.19
C GLY A 58 7.34 -14.20 9.96
N TRP A 59 7.74 -13.67 8.82
CA TRP A 59 7.01 -13.91 7.57
C TRP A 59 7.18 -15.39 7.20
N ALA A 60 6.09 -16.14 7.23
CA ALA A 60 6.16 -17.61 7.22
C ALA A 60 6.47 -18.20 5.83
N ASP A 61 7.31 -19.24 5.80
CA ASP A 61 7.62 -20.03 4.60
C ASP A 61 6.39 -20.67 3.97
N GLU A 62 5.44 -21.02 4.82
CA GLU A 62 4.22 -21.69 4.43
C GLU A 62 3.19 -20.72 3.83
N THR A 63 3.54 -19.44 3.73
CA THR A 63 2.68 -18.46 3.09
C THR A 63 2.44 -18.87 1.65
N ARG A 64 1.19 -18.93 1.27
CA ARG A 64 0.82 -19.23 -0.11
C ARG A 64 1.44 -18.20 -1.05
N SER A 65 1.74 -18.60 -2.27
CA SER A 65 2.39 -17.72 -3.26
C SER A 65 1.64 -16.39 -3.46
N TYR A 66 0.32 -16.39 -3.34
CA TYR A 66 -0.46 -15.15 -3.49
C TYR A 66 -0.17 -14.13 -2.35
N HIS A 67 0.19 -14.57 -1.15
CA HIS A 67 0.61 -13.65 -0.08
C HIS A 67 1.93 -12.98 -0.43
N ASN A 68 2.86 -13.73 -1.02
CA ASN A 68 4.13 -13.17 -1.46
C ASN A 68 3.93 -12.16 -2.60
N ASP A 69 3.02 -12.42 -3.52
CA ASP A 69 2.68 -11.49 -4.59
C ASP A 69 2.09 -10.20 -4.01
N ARG A 70 1.21 -10.32 -3.05
CA ARG A 70 0.60 -9.17 -2.37
C ARG A 70 1.62 -8.37 -1.58
N LEU A 71 2.56 -9.05 -0.94
CA LEU A 71 3.69 -8.39 -0.28
C LEU A 71 4.54 -7.61 -1.29
N ALA A 72 4.84 -8.20 -2.45
CA ALA A 72 5.59 -7.53 -3.50
C ALA A 72 4.86 -6.27 -3.99
N ALA A 73 3.53 -6.36 -4.18
CA ALA A 73 2.72 -5.19 -4.53
C ALA A 73 2.84 -4.09 -3.48
N ALA A 74 2.74 -4.44 -2.20
CA ALA A 74 2.87 -3.48 -1.10
C ALA A 74 4.26 -2.82 -1.10
N ILE A 75 5.32 -3.59 -1.25
CA ILE A 75 6.69 -3.08 -1.24
C ILE A 75 6.94 -2.13 -2.42
N GLY A 76 6.47 -2.51 -3.61
CA GLY A 76 6.57 -1.64 -4.79
C GLY A 76 5.86 -0.31 -4.57
N LEU A 77 4.67 -0.32 -3.99
CA LEU A 77 3.93 0.90 -3.68
C LEU A 77 4.60 1.74 -2.60
N LEU A 78 5.15 1.11 -1.56
CA LEU A 78 5.82 1.81 -0.47
C LEU A 78 7.07 2.55 -0.93
N SER A 79 7.70 2.13 -2.03
CA SER A 79 8.80 2.88 -2.62
C SER A 79 8.39 4.26 -3.13
N HIS A 80 7.11 4.48 -3.37
CA HIS A 80 6.54 5.76 -3.78
C HIS A 80 6.02 6.59 -2.62
N VAL A 81 6.01 6.05 -1.41
CA VAL A 81 5.49 6.75 -0.22
C VAL A 81 6.62 7.54 0.43
N LYS A 82 6.39 8.83 0.66
CA LYS A 82 7.38 9.76 1.22
C LYS A 82 7.11 10.12 2.68
N GLN A 83 5.86 10.03 3.09
CA GLN A 83 5.45 10.37 4.46
C GLN A 83 4.48 9.31 4.98
N ASN A 84 4.61 9.00 6.27
CA ASN A 84 3.67 8.10 6.94
C ASN A 84 2.52 8.92 7.54
N ASP A 85 1.30 8.54 7.18
CA ASP A 85 0.06 9.12 7.73
C ASP A 85 -0.64 8.02 8.54
N GLU A 86 -0.87 8.28 9.82
CA GLU A 86 -1.43 7.26 10.73
C GLU A 86 -2.93 6.97 10.47
N ARG A 87 -3.59 7.75 9.63
CA ARG A 87 -5.01 7.52 9.32
C ARG A 87 -5.19 6.29 8.44
N ALA A 88 -6.36 5.66 8.50
CA ALA A 88 -6.73 4.59 7.58
C ALA A 88 -6.64 5.10 6.13
N LEU A 89 -6.20 4.24 5.22
CA LEU A 89 -5.89 4.62 3.84
C LEU A 89 -7.08 5.26 3.12
N ALA A 90 -8.28 4.69 3.25
CA ALA A 90 -9.47 5.25 2.61
C ALA A 90 -9.85 6.63 3.19
N LYS A 91 -9.56 6.87 4.45
CA LYS A 91 -9.73 8.18 5.07
C LYS A 91 -8.79 9.21 4.46
N THR A 92 -7.53 8.84 4.28
CA THR A 92 -6.53 9.68 3.61
C THR A 92 -6.95 10.00 2.17
N MET A 93 -7.55 9.04 1.47
CA MET A 93 -8.09 9.26 0.12
C MET A 93 -9.22 10.30 0.10
N SER A 94 -9.95 10.41 1.20
CA SER A 94 -11.11 11.30 1.31
C SER A 94 -10.72 12.72 1.71
N GLN A 95 -9.63 12.88 2.46
CA GLN A 95 -9.30 14.13 3.15
C GLN A 95 -7.84 14.53 2.90
N CYS A 96 -7.65 15.53 2.05
CA CYS A 96 -6.34 16.11 1.79
C CYS A 96 -6.28 17.55 2.26
N GLU A 97 -5.10 17.96 2.72
CA GLU A 97 -4.82 19.38 2.94
C GLU A 97 -4.95 20.17 1.63
N GLY A 98 -5.65 21.29 1.71
CA GLY A 98 -5.79 22.21 0.57
C GLY A 98 -6.84 21.82 -0.46
N ALA A 99 -7.50 20.68 -0.31
CA ALA A 99 -8.53 20.25 -1.26
C ALA A 99 -9.94 20.77 -0.92
N GLY A 100 -10.11 21.42 0.23
CA GLY A 100 -11.43 21.84 0.71
C GLY A 100 -12.33 20.65 0.98
N ASP A 101 -13.56 20.71 0.45
CA ASP A 101 -14.54 19.61 0.61
C ASP A 101 -14.36 18.49 -0.42
N ARG A 102 -13.39 18.62 -1.31
CA ARG A 102 -13.16 17.61 -2.35
C ARG A 102 -12.26 16.50 -1.82
N PRO A 103 -12.59 15.23 -2.10
CA PRO A 103 -11.67 14.16 -1.78
C PRO A 103 -10.42 14.22 -2.65
N CYS A 104 -9.28 13.79 -2.11
CA CYS A 104 -8.04 13.68 -2.88
C CYS A 104 -8.17 12.70 -4.03
N VAL A 105 -8.80 11.58 -3.72
CA VAL A 105 -9.13 10.54 -4.69
C VAL A 105 -10.63 10.61 -4.93
N SER A 106 -11.04 10.92 -6.16
CA SER A 106 -12.44 11.07 -6.52
C SER A 106 -13.22 9.76 -6.29
N GLU A 107 -14.53 9.89 -6.11
CA GLU A 107 -15.42 8.73 -5.96
C GLU A 107 -15.22 7.72 -7.10
N LEU A 108 -15.12 8.20 -8.34
CA LEU A 108 -14.93 7.32 -9.49
C LEU A 108 -13.61 6.56 -9.41
N ARG A 109 -12.50 7.24 -9.07
CA ARG A 109 -11.20 6.59 -8.91
C ARG A 109 -11.21 5.59 -7.74
N PHE A 110 -11.84 5.97 -6.64
CA PHE A 110 -11.96 5.09 -5.47
C PHE A 110 -12.75 3.82 -5.82
N ARG A 111 -13.89 3.97 -6.49
CA ARG A 111 -14.69 2.83 -6.94
C ARG A 111 -13.91 1.91 -7.87
N ARG A 112 -13.12 2.49 -8.78
CA ARG A 112 -12.27 1.70 -9.68
C ARG A 112 -11.23 0.87 -8.93
N LEU A 113 -10.68 1.41 -7.84
CA LEU A 113 -9.78 0.63 -6.99
C LEU A 113 -10.47 -0.58 -6.38
N LEU A 114 -11.68 -0.38 -5.84
CA LEU A 114 -12.47 -1.47 -5.26
C LEU A 114 -12.85 -2.54 -6.29
N GLU A 115 -13.02 -2.14 -7.53
CA GLU A 115 -13.42 -3.01 -8.65
C GLU A 115 -12.24 -3.58 -9.43
N SER A 116 -11.02 -3.43 -8.94
CA SER A 116 -9.82 -3.95 -9.60
C SER A 116 -9.95 -5.45 -9.85
N PRO A 117 -9.83 -5.92 -11.12
CA PRO A 117 -10.07 -7.33 -11.44
C PRO A 117 -8.96 -8.26 -10.96
N ASP A 118 -7.76 -7.74 -10.73
CA ASP A 118 -6.61 -8.51 -10.27
C ASP A 118 -5.64 -7.63 -9.48
N LEU A 119 -4.59 -8.26 -8.96
CA LEU A 119 -3.60 -7.59 -8.13
C LEU A 119 -2.80 -6.54 -8.91
N ASP A 120 -2.44 -6.82 -10.16
CA ASP A 120 -1.70 -5.85 -10.98
C ASP A 120 -2.53 -4.60 -11.27
N ALA A 121 -3.82 -4.76 -11.55
CA ALA A 121 -4.72 -3.62 -11.74
C ALA A 121 -4.81 -2.77 -10.47
N LEU A 122 -4.90 -3.39 -9.30
CA LEU A 122 -4.91 -2.71 -8.02
C LEU A 122 -3.57 -1.98 -7.78
N PHE A 123 -2.46 -2.65 -8.04
CA PHE A 123 -1.12 -2.08 -7.93
C PHE A 123 -0.98 -0.81 -8.78
N ILE A 124 -1.36 -0.89 -10.05
CA ILE A 124 -1.28 0.24 -10.98
C ILE A 124 -2.23 1.36 -10.52
N GLY A 125 -3.45 1.01 -10.11
CA GLY A 125 -4.43 1.98 -9.65
C GLY A 125 -3.96 2.74 -8.40
N LEU A 126 -3.43 2.04 -7.42
CA LEU A 126 -2.88 2.66 -6.21
C LEU A 126 -1.67 3.54 -6.52
N ARG A 127 -0.78 3.07 -7.40
CA ARG A 127 0.37 3.85 -7.84
C ARG A 127 -0.04 5.20 -8.45
N ARG A 128 -1.15 5.22 -9.20
CA ARG A 128 -1.67 6.44 -9.81
C ARG A 128 -2.30 7.41 -8.81
N VAL A 129 -2.87 6.91 -7.73
CA VAL A 129 -3.53 7.77 -6.73
C VAL A 129 -2.58 8.27 -5.63
N LEU A 130 -1.43 7.63 -5.44
CA LEU A 130 -0.46 8.07 -4.42
C LEU A 130 -0.07 9.55 -4.59
N PRO A 131 0.24 10.07 -5.80
CA PRO A 131 0.52 11.50 -5.98
C PRO A 131 -0.64 12.40 -5.56
N LEU A 132 -1.86 11.94 -5.69
CA LEU A 132 -3.05 12.71 -5.29
C LEU A 132 -3.14 12.90 -3.78
N MET A 133 -2.47 12.04 -3.02
CA MET A 133 -2.36 12.10 -1.57
C MET A 133 -1.01 12.67 -1.11
N ASN A 134 -0.33 13.40 -1.97
CA ASN A 134 1.01 13.95 -1.72
C ASN A 134 2.03 12.88 -1.29
N HIS A 135 1.87 11.66 -1.79
CA HIS A 135 2.73 10.50 -1.46
C HIS A 135 2.76 10.17 0.05
N GLY A 136 1.71 10.55 0.78
CA GLY A 136 1.59 10.29 2.22
C GLY A 136 0.45 9.32 2.51
N VAL A 137 0.77 8.15 3.06
CA VAL A 137 -0.22 7.14 3.45
C VAL A 137 0.29 6.38 4.67
N ASN A 138 -0.60 5.62 5.28
CA ASN A 138 -0.25 4.74 6.39
C ASN A 138 0.57 3.56 5.85
N VAL A 139 1.86 3.53 6.16
CA VAL A 139 2.80 2.53 5.64
C VAL A 139 2.40 1.13 6.06
N LEU A 140 2.22 0.91 7.35
CA LEU A 140 1.83 -0.41 7.87
C LEU A 140 0.40 -0.77 7.46
N GLY A 141 -0.49 0.22 7.42
CA GLY A 141 -1.87 0.05 6.98
C GLY A 141 -1.96 -0.39 5.52
N LEU A 142 -1.18 0.22 4.64
CA LEU A 142 -1.14 -0.18 3.23
C LEU A 142 -0.65 -1.63 3.08
N ALA A 143 0.41 -2.00 3.79
CA ALA A 143 0.93 -3.37 3.74
C ALA A 143 -0.12 -4.38 4.21
N ASN A 144 -0.78 -4.11 5.34
CA ASN A 144 -1.83 -4.98 5.86
C ASN A 144 -2.99 -5.09 4.87
N ASP A 145 -3.45 -3.98 4.32
CA ASP A 145 -4.60 -3.97 3.41
C ASP A 145 -4.31 -4.75 2.13
N LEU A 146 -3.10 -4.64 1.59
CA LEU A 146 -2.74 -5.38 0.38
C LEU A 146 -2.54 -6.88 0.65
N VAL A 147 -1.87 -7.23 1.74
CA VAL A 147 -1.65 -8.64 2.09
C VAL A 147 -2.98 -9.35 2.35
N HIS A 148 -3.93 -8.67 2.95
CA HIS A 148 -5.25 -9.20 3.26
C HIS A 148 -6.34 -8.78 2.26
N TRP A 149 -5.95 -8.27 1.09
CA TRP A 149 -6.90 -7.76 0.11
C TRP A 149 -7.98 -8.78 -0.21
N GLY A 150 -9.23 -8.36 -0.09
CA GLY A 150 -10.40 -9.18 -0.31
C GLY A 150 -11.64 -8.42 0.11
N ASP A 151 -12.76 -9.11 0.21
CA ASP A 151 -14.05 -8.48 0.47
C ASP A 151 -14.09 -7.71 1.78
N ASP A 152 -13.48 -8.23 2.85
CA ASP A 152 -13.47 -7.55 4.15
C ASP A 152 -12.71 -6.22 4.10
N VAL A 153 -11.54 -6.20 3.46
CA VAL A 153 -10.75 -4.97 3.30
C VAL A 153 -11.51 -3.97 2.42
N LYS A 154 -12.08 -4.43 1.31
CA LYS A 154 -12.88 -3.58 0.40
C LYS A 154 -14.05 -2.93 1.13
N LYS A 155 -14.78 -3.71 1.94
CA LYS A 155 -15.89 -3.19 2.76
C LYS A 155 -15.39 -2.16 3.76
N ARG A 156 -14.29 -2.44 4.44
CA ARG A 156 -13.71 -1.50 5.41
C ARG A 156 -13.30 -0.19 4.73
N TRP A 157 -12.72 -0.27 3.55
CA TRP A 157 -12.40 0.92 2.75
C TRP A 157 -13.66 1.70 2.41
N ALA A 158 -14.69 1.02 1.93
CA ALA A 158 -15.95 1.66 1.54
C ALA A 158 -16.62 2.37 2.71
N TYR A 159 -16.56 1.77 3.91
CA TYR A 159 -17.12 2.41 5.12
C TYR A 159 -16.25 3.57 5.62
N SER A 160 -14.95 3.55 5.38
CA SER A 160 -14.03 4.60 5.84
C SER A 160 -13.94 5.80 4.90
N TYR A 161 -14.15 5.58 3.60
CA TYR A 161 -14.13 6.65 2.61
C TYR A 161 -15.30 7.59 2.84
N GLU A 162 -15.04 8.89 2.84
CA GLU A 162 -16.08 9.90 2.94
C GLU A 162 -16.64 10.18 1.55
N TRP A 163 -17.74 9.49 1.24
CA TRP A 163 -18.39 9.60 -0.05
C TRP A 163 -18.93 11.01 -0.25
N PRO A 164 -18.59 11.70 -1.37
CA PRO A 164 -19.16 12.99 -1.67
C PRO A 164 -20.67 12.92 -1.76
N GLU A 165 -21.34 13.97 -1.29
CA GLU A 165 -22.78 14.06 -1.43
C GLU A 165 -23.15 14.18 -2.90
N LYS A 166 -24.26 13.56 -3.27
CA LYS A 166 -24.79 13.64 -4.62
C LYS A 166 -25.10 15.10 -4.93
N PRO A 167 -24.67 15.65 -6.09
CA PRO A 167 -24.99 17.03 -6.45
C PRO A 167 -26.50 17.24 -6.43
N LYS A 168 -26.93 18.35 -5.79
CA LYS A 168 -28.32 18.77 -5.85
C LYS A 168 -28.61 19.29 -7.25
N ASN A 169 -29.58 18.70 -7.92
CA ASN A 169 -30.08 19.19 -9.20
C ASN A 169 -30.95 20.42 -8.97
#